data_54c2cd23f78827c691788fbb7442bade
#
_entry.id   54c2cd23f78827c691788fbb7442bade
#
_cell.length_a   1.000
_cell.length_b   1.000
_cell.length_c   1.000
_cell.angle_alpha   90.00
_cell.angle_beta   90.00
_cell.angle_gamma   90.00
#
_symmetry.space_group_name_H-M   'P 1'
#
loop_
_entity.id
_entity.type
_entity.pdbx_description
1 polymer ?
#
loop_
_entity_poly.entity_id
_entity_poly.type
_entity_poly.pdbx_seq_one_letter_code
_entity_poly.pdbx_strand_id
1 'polypeptide(L)'
;GDVCKGLGAGADTVMLGSLLSGTKESPGEITKTGQWPNEILQKKYRGSASLDSKLDRGESKNVEGYSTTIPYKGKASRIINDIMDGVRSSMSYVGAKNIQEYQSKCEFVTITSNGLSEAKPHLLTR
;
A
#
# COMPACT_ATOMS: atom_id res chain seq x y z
N GLY A 1 5.19 5.66 -4.74
CA GLY A 1 4.78 6.92 -5.38
C GLY A 1 3.59 7.61 -4.72
N ASP A 2 2.47 6.91 -4.46
CA ASP A 2 1.23 7.60 -4.02
C ASP A 2 1.34 8.24 -2.64
N VAL A 3 2.05 7.62 -1.70
CA VAL A 3 2.35 8.22 -0.39
C VAL A 3 3.14 9.53 -0.56
N CYS A 4 4.14 9.52 -1.43
CA CYS A 4 4.94 10.72 -1.73
C CYS A 4 4.10 11.84 -2.34
N LYS A 5 3.22 11.50 -3.29
CA LYS A 5 2.28 12.46 -3.91
C LYS A 5 1.33 13.05 -2.87
N GLY A 6 0.76 12.20 -2.00
CA GLY A 6 -0.12 12.66 -0.92
C GLY A 6 0.57 13.65 0.01
N LEU A 7 1.77 13.31 0.48
CA LEU A 7 2.57 14.19 1.34
C LEU A 7 2.95 15.49 0.60
N GLY A 8 3.40 15.39 -0.65
CA GLY A 8 3.75 16.56 -1.47
C GLY A 8 2.55 17.48 -1.76
N ALA A 9 1.34 16.94 -1.82
CA ALA A 9 0.11 17.71 -1.98
C ALA A 9 -0.38 18.40 -0.69
N GLY A 10 0.35 18.26 0.43
CA GLY A 10 0.03 18.91 1.69
C GLY A 10 -0.63 18.03 2.74
N ALA A 11 -0.70 16.71 2.55
CA ALA A 11 -1.24 15.83 3.56
C ALA A 11 -0.31 15.74 4.78
N ASP A 12 -0.86 15.84 5.99
CA ASP A 12 -0.14 15.63 7.24
C ASP A 12 0.07 14.14 7.53
N THR A 13 -0.88 13.32 7.12
CA THR A 13 -0.86 11.87 7.28
C THR A 13 -1.42 11.18 6.04
N VAL A 14 -1.05 9.91 5.84
CA VAL A 14 -1.55 9.10 4.73
C VAL A 14 -2.16 7.83 5.28
N MET A 15 -3.43 7.59 4.98
CA MET A 15 -4.11 6.35 5.34
C MET A 15 -3.70 5.23 4.37
N LEU A 16 -3.20 4.13 4.93
CA LEU A 16 -2.84 2.93 4.19
C LEU A 16 -4.01 1.94 4.24
N GLY A 17 -4.47 1.48 3.09
CA GLY A 17 -5.47 0.42 2.97
C GLY A 17 -4.83 -0.98 3.04
N SER A 18 -4.86 -1.70 1.92
CA SER A 18 -4.38 -3.08 1.82
C SER A 18 -2.85 -3.26 1.85
N LEU A 19 -2.06 -2.18 1.89
CA LEU A 19 -0.59 -2.26 1.88
C LEU A 19 -0.03 -3.11 3.03
N LEU A 20 -0.57 -2.93 4.24
CA LEU A 20 -0.15 -3.67 5.43
C LEU A 20 -0.93 -4.98 5.64
N SER A 21 -1.92 -5.29 4.81
CA SER A 21 -2.61 -6.57 4.87
C SER A 21 -1.68 -7.71 4.49
N GLY A 22 -1.86 -8.87 5.10
CA GLY A 22 -0.99 -10.03 4.89
C GLY A 22 0.34 -9.97 5.65
N THR A 23 0.60 -8.95 6.42
CA THR A 23 1.79 -8.88 7.30
C THR A 23 1.59 -9.75 8.55
N LYS A 24 2.69 -10.03 9.26
CA LYS A 24 2.66 -10.77 10.51
C LYS A 24 1.73 -10.11 11.54
N GLU A 25 1.76 -8.79 11.62
CA GLU A 25 1.03 -7.98 12.59
C GLU A 25 -0.44 -7.75 12.20
N SER A 26 -0.80 -7.94 10.93
CA SER A 26 -2.20 -7.82 10.51
C SER A 26 -3.05 -8.95 11.08
N PRO A 27 -4.38 -8.75 11.28
CA PRO A 27 -5.28 -9.81 11.73
C PRO A 27 -5.32 -11.01 10.78
N GLY A 28 -5.79 -12.14 11.29
CA GLY A 28 -5.96 -13.39 10.56
C GLY A 28 -4.79 -14.35 10.74
N GLU A 29 -5.11 -15.63 10.67
CA GLU A 29 -4.12 -16.70 10.80
C GLU A 29 -3.32 -16.88 9.51
N ILE A 30 -2.08 -17.35 9.66
CA ILE A 30 -1.25 -17.76 8.54
C ILE A 30 -1.65 -19.18 8.15
N THR A 31 -2.05 -19.36 6.91
CA THR A 31 -2.37 -20.66 6.32
C THR A 31 -1.35 -21.04 5.26
N LYS A 32 -1.15 -22.33 5.08
CA LYS A 32 -0.31 -22.87 4.01
C LYS A 32 -1.20 -23.45 2.92
N THR A 33 -0.85 -23.18 1.67
CA THR A 33 -1.47 -23.79 0.49
C THR A 33 -0.40 -24.37 -0.42
N GLY A 34 -0.77 -25.38 -1.21
CA GLY A 34 0.19 -26.11 -2.05
C GLY A 34 0.77 -27.35 -1.35
N GLN A 35 1.59 -28.11 -2.09
CA GLN A 35 2.30 -29.28 -1.62
C GLN A 35 3.81 -29.01 -1.56
N TRP A 36 4.48 -29.60 -0.58
CA TRP A 36 5.92 -29.53 -0.49
C TRP A 36 6.59 -30.01 -1.80
N PRO A 37 7.61 -29.30 -2.36
CA PRO A 37 8.32 -28.15 -1.78
C PRO A 37 7.71 -26.77 -2.13
N ASN A 38 6.58 -26.69 -2.82
CA ASN A 38 5.98 -25.46 -3.32
C ASN A 38 4.86 -24.91 -2.41
N GLU A 39 5.05 -24.98 -1.10
CA GLU A 39 4.11 -24.40 -0.14
C GLU A 39 4.14 -22.87 -0.20
N ILE A 40 2.95 -22.26 -0.22
CA ILE A 40 2.76 -20.81 -0.20
C ILE A 40 2.08 -20.42 1.11
N LEU A 41 2.66 -19.47 1.83
CA LEU A 41 2.05 -18.88 3.00
C LEU A 41 1.07 -17.79 2.61
N GLN A 42 -0.13 -17.84 3.19
CA GLN A 42 -1.21 -16.90 2.93
C GLN A 42 -1.86 -16.44 4.23
N LYS A 43 -2.55 -15.29 4.18
CA LYS A 43 -3.42 -14.81 5.27
C LYS A 43 -4.79 -14.44 4.71
N LYS A 44 -5.83 -14.66 5.50
CA LYS A 44 -7.17 -14.17 5.19
C LYS A 44 -7.17 -12.64 5.27
N TYR A 45 -7.66 -11.99 4.23
CA TYR A 45 -7.84 -10.56 4.16
C TYR A 45 -9.33 -10.22 4.00
N ARG A 46 -9.77 -9.21 4.76
CA ARG A 46 -11.09 -8.61 4.58
C ARG A 46 -11.00 -7.10 4.78
N GLY A 47 -11.60 -6.35 3.88
CA GLY A 47 -11.75 -4.92 4.04
C GLY A 47 -12.81 -4.59 5.12
N SER A 48 -12.73 -3.40 5.70
CA SER A 48 -13.70 -2.94 6.71
C SER A 48 -15.15 -2.91 6.21
N ALA A 49 -15.34 -2.78 4.91
CA ALA A 49 -16.64 -2.78 4.24
C ALA A 49 -17.12 -4.19 3.81
N SER A 50 -16.33 -5.25 4.04
CA SER A 50 -16.72 -6.63 3.70
C SER A 50 -17.88 -7.12 4.58
N LEU A 51 -18.65 -8.09 4.06
CA LEU A 51 -19.76 -8.72 4.79
C LEU A 51 -19.29 -9.29 6.14
N ASP A 52 -18.18 -10.04 6.15
CA ASP A 52 -17.63 -10.65 7.37
C ASP A 52 -17.33 -9.58 8.44
N SER A 53 -16.71 -8.45 8.04
CA SER A 53 -16.38 -7.37 8.97
C SER A 53 -17.62 -6.63 9.48
N LYS A 54 -18.67 -6.52 8.66
CA LYS A 54 -19.94 -5.90 9.07
C LYS A 54 -20.75 -6.80 10.00
N LEU A 55 -20.78 -8.09 9.73
CA LEU A 55 -21.43 -9.07 10.62
C LEU A 55 -20.77 -9.10 12.00
N ASP A 56 -19.45 -9.05 12.09
CA ASP A 56 -18.72 -8.97 13.37
C ASP A 56 -19.08 -7.71 14.18
N ARG A 57 -19.44 -6.61 13.50
CA ARG A 57 -19.90 -5.36 14.13
C ARG A 57 -21.41 -5.26 14.31
N GLY A 58 -22.16 -6.29 13.90
CA GLY A 58 -23.63 -6.28 13.92
C GLY A 58 -24.27 -5.38 12.85
N GLU A 59 -23.53 -5.02 11.82
CA GLU A 59 -24.01 -4.17 10.72
C GLU A 59 -24.46 -5.03 9.53
N SER A 60 -25.64 -4.75 8.95
CA SER A 60 -26.18 -5.54 7.84
C SER A 60 -26.38 -4.76 6.52
N LYS A 61 -26.19 -3.43 6.55
CA LYS A 61 -26.47 -2.55 5.41
C LYS A 61 -25.19 -2.17 4.63
N ASN A 62 -25.33 -1.95 3.32
CA ASN A 62 -24.29 -1.42 2.43
C ASN A 62 -22.99 -2.26 2.45
N VAL A 63 -23.11 -3.53 2.11
CA VAL A 63 -21.94 -4.44 2.01
C VAL A 63 -21.14 -4.11 0.77
N GLU A 64 -19.92 -3.61 0.97
CA GLU A 64 -18.92 -3.38 -0.07
C GLU A 64 -17.63 -4.11 0.32
N GLY A 65 -16.96 -4.72 -0.64
CA GLY A 65 -15.68 -5.38 -0.43
C GLY A 65 -15.77 -6.89 -0.24
N TYR A 66 -14.60 -7.52 -0.31
CA TYR A 66 -14.43 -8.97 -0.38
C TYR A 66 -13.64 -9.51 0.80
N SER A 67 -13.96 -10.75 1.19
CA SER A 67 -13.07 -11.57 1.99
C SER A 67 -12.30 -12.49 1.05
N THR A 68 -10.98 -12.45 1.10
CA THR A 68 -10.10 -13.27 0.24
C THR A 68 -8.84 -13.67 0.99
N THR A 69 -8.08 -14.58 0.39
CA THR A 69 -6.73 -14.91 0.86
C THR A 69 -5.69 -14.16 0.05
N ILE A 70 -4.67 -13.67 0.72
CA ILE A 70 -3.56 -12.93 0.10
C ILE A 70 -2.22 -13.51 0.55
N PRO A 71 -1.16 -13.35 -0.25
CA PRO A 71 0.17 -13.81 0.14
C PRO A 71 0.62 -13.23 1.47
N TYR A 72 1.27 -14.04 2.29
CA TYR A 72 1.92 -13.58 3.51
C TYR A 72 3.15 -12.74 3.17
N LYS A 73 3.25 -11.54 3.75
CA LYS A 73 4.27 -10.53 3.39
C LYS A 73 5.42 -10.40 4.43
N GLY A 74 5.39 -11.19 5.51
CA GLY A 74 6.36 -11.04 6.58
C GLY A 74 6.03 -9.87 7.51
N LYS A 75 7.05 -9.26 8.11
CA LYS A 75 6.88 -8.16 9.08
C LYS A 75 6.44 -6.86 8.41
N ALA A 76 5.49 -6.15 9.03
CA ALA A 76 5.03 -4.83 8.59
C ALA A 76 6.15 -3.80 8.55
N SER A 77 7.14 -3.88 9.46
CA SER A 77 8.27 -2.97 9.51
C SER A 77 9.06 -2.90 8.19
N ARG A 78 9.17 -4.02 7.46
CA ARG A 78 9.83 -4.04 6.15
C ARG A 78 9.10 -3.14 5.16
N ILE A 79 7.78 -3.28 5.07
CA ILE A 79 6.94 -2.49 4.16
C ILE A 79 7.00 -1.00 4.52
N ILE A 80 6.96 -0.69 5.82
CA ILE A 80 7.04 0.70 6.29
C ILE A 80 8.41 1.31 5.94
N ASN A 81 9.50 0.56 6.13
CA ASN A 81 10.83 1.04 5.76
C ASN A 81 10.94 1.29 4.25
N ASP A 82 10.44 0.39 3.41
CA ASP A 82 10.42 0.59 1.95
C ASP A 82 9.63 1.85 1.55
N ILE A 83 8.51 2.13 2.22
CA ILE A 83 7.74 3.36 2.02
C ILE A 83 8.56 4.58 2.44
N MET A 84 9.19 4.54 3.61
CA MET A 84 10.00 5.64 4.14
C MET A 84 11.22 5.94 3.26
N ASP A 85 11.84 4.91 2.72
CA ASP A 85 12.95 5.08 1.77
C ASP A 85 12.48 5.73 0.46
N GLY A 86 11.28 5.35 -0.03
CA GLY A 86 10.64 6.03 -1.14
C GLY A 86 10.35 7.51 -0.87
N VAL A 87 9.88 7.85 0.34
CA VAL A 87 9.65 9.24 0.75
C VAL A 87 10.99 10.01 0.81
N ARG A 88 12.03 9.45 1.43
CA ARG A 88 13.36 10.08 1.47
C ARG A 88 13.92 10.34 0.06
N SER A 89 13.79 9.37 -0.84
CA SER A 89 14.19 9.54 -2.24
C SER A 89 13.42 10.67 -2.91
N SER A 90 12.11 10.73 -2.71
CA SER A 90 11.28 11.80 -3.26
C SER A 90 11.65 13.19 -2.72
N MET A 91 11.94 13.28 -1.42
CA MET A 91 12.45 14.51 -0.81
C MET A 91 13.80 14.94 -1.39
N SER A 92 14.69 13.99 -1.68
CA SER A 92 15.99 14.30 -2.28
C SER A 92 15.87 14.87 -3.69
N TYR A 93 14.88 14.43 -4.48
CA TYR A 93 14.65 14.96 -5.83
C TYR A 93 14.29 16.44 -5.86
N VAL A 94 13.59 16.94 -4.84
CA VAL A 94 13.26 18.36 -4.71
C VAL A 94 14.22 19.12 -3.79
N GLY A 95 15.24 18.46 -3.27
CA GLY A 95 16.22 19.06 -2.35
C GLY A 95 15.61 19.49 -1.02
N ALA A 96 14.63 18.74 -0.48
CA ALA A 96 13.96 19.03 0.79
C ALA A 96 14.62 18.27 1.95
N LYS A 97 14.79 18.94 3.09
CA LYS A 97 15.36 18.39 4.32
C LYS A 97 14.30 17.94 5.34
N ASN A 98 13.08 18.45 5.20
CA ASN A 98 11.94 18.13 6.05
C ASN A 98 10.64 18.17 5.24
N ILE A 99 9.53 17.73 5.85
CA ILE A 99 8.23 17.64 5.16
C ILE A 99 7.70 19.01 4.74
N GLN A 100 7.90 20.06 5.55
CA GLN A 100 7.45 21.42 5.22
C GLN A 100 8.15 21.93 3.96
N GLU A 101 9.48 21.74 3.87
CA GLU A 101 10.23 22.08 2.65
C GLU A 101 9.78 21.21 1.46
N TYR A 102 9.51 19.93 1.69
CA TYR A 102 9.02 19.04 0.65
C TYR A 102 7.71 19.53 0.06
N GLN A 103 6.73 19.84 0.91
CA GLN A 103 5.43 20.37 0.49
C GLN A 103 5.56 21.70 -0.25
N SER A 104 6.44 22.59 0.22
CA SER A 104 6.64 23.91 -0.43
C SER A 104 7.34 23.84 -1.78
N LYS A 105 8.14 22.78 -2.03
CA LYS A 105 8.93 22.60 -3.26
C LYS A 105 8.30 21.65 -4.27
N CYS A 106 7.28 20.88 -3.87
CA CYS A 106 6.59 19.99 -4.79
C CYS A 106 5.76 20.77 -5.80
N GLU A 107 5.93 20.42 -7.07
CA GLU A 107 5.10 20.90 -8.17
C GLU A 107 4.39 19.75 -8.85
N PHE A 108 3.11 19.93 -9.14
CA PHE A 108 2.29 18.93 -9.82
C PHE A 108 2.03 19.40 -11.25
N VAL A 109 2.26 18.51 -12.19
CA VAL A 109 2.01 18.77 -13.61
C VAL A 109 1.01 17.76 -14.16
N THR A 110 0.14 18.21 -15.06
CA THR A 110 -0.73 17.30 -15.80
C THR A 110 0.09 16.57 -16.86
N ILE A 111 -0.02 15.25 -16.91
CA ILE A 111 0.64 14.42 -17.90
C ILE A 111 -0.38 13.79 -18.86
N THR A 112 0.04 13.53 -20.08
CA THR A 112 -0.75 12.78 -21.08
C THR A 112 -0.72 11.28 -20.79
N SER A 113 -1.59 10.52 -21.46
CA SER A 113 -1.56 9.05 -21.38
C SER A 113 -0.21 8.47 -21.81
N ASN A 114 0.45 9.06 -22.79
CA ASN A 114 1.79 8.66 -23.22
C ASN A 114 2.83 8.96 -22.13
N GLY A 115 2.78 10.12 -21.49
CA GLY A 115 3.64 10.45 -20.36
C GLY A 115 3.42 9.50 -19.18
N LEU A 116 2.19 9.05 -18.92
CA LEU A 116 1.90 8.05 -17.90
C LEU A 116 2.51 6.67 -18.26
N SER A 117 2.47 6.30 -19.54
CA SER A 117 3.11 5.06 -20.02
C SER A 117 4.62 5.11 -19.84
N GLU A 118 5.26 6.22 -20.21
CA GLU A 118 6.70 6.43 -20.04
C GLU A 118 7.15 6.46 -18.56
N ALA A 119 6.28 6.93 -17.66
CA ALA A 119 6.56 6.96 -16.23
C ALA A 119 6.56 5.58 -15.55
N LYS A 120 6.14 4.51 -16.24
CA LYS A 120 6.18 3.15 -15.70
C LYS A 120 7.57 2.53 -15.83
N PRO A 121 7.97 1.63 -14.90
CA PRO A 121 9.24 0.92 -15.01
C PRO A 121 9.27 0.04 -16.28
N HIS A 122 10.15 0.34 -17.23
CA HIS A 122 10.28 -0.40 -18.48
C HIS A 122 11.05 -1.73 -18.35
N LEU A 123 11.84 -1.88 -17.30
CA LEU A 123 12.72 -3.05 -17.11
C LEU A 123 12.00 -4.34 -16.70
N LEU A 124 10.71 -4.27 -16.34
CA LEU A 124 9.94 -5.40 -15.83
C LEU A 124 8.92 -5.95 -16.83
N THR A 125 8.90 -5.46 -18.06
CA THR A 125 7.98 -5.89 -19.12
C THR A 125 8.71 -6.72 -20.21
N ARG A 126 9.47 -7.74 -19.80
CA ARG A 126 9.94 -8.79 -20.70
C ARG A 126 9.38 -10.13 -20.25
#